data_35ae8e92c6e3349ed6e742f5f0a9e568
#
_entry.id   35ae8e92c6e3349ed6e742f5f0a9e568
#
_cell.length_a   1.000
_cell.length_b   1.000
_cell.length_c   1.000
_cell.angle_alpha   90.00
_cell.angle_beta   90.00
_cell.angle_gamma   90.00
#
_symmetry.space_group_name_H-M   'P 1'
#
loop_
_entity.id
_entity.type
_entity.pdbx_description
1 polymer ?
#
loop_
_entity_poly.entity_id
_entity_poly.type
_entity_poly.pdbx_seq_one_letter_code
_entity_poly.pdbx_strand_id
1 'polypeptide(L)'
;MLVKSSVTNMIIEINNLSKVSFNVYNNYHWTKKKRFKDGLRALVSDSTKLSFKGGYTLDFVFYFKGRKLDRVNVFHYAKIIEDKLFEQDKDNGWVRVDTKKGKENKCILTLTKIEN
;
A
#
# COMPACT_ATOMS: atom_id res chain seq x y z
N MET A 1 29.15 -21.54 4.39
CA MET A 1 28.62 -20.89 4.49
C MET A 1 27.51 -20.67 4.28
N LEU A 2 27.03 -20.25 4.41
CA LEU A 2 25.99 -20.03 4.19
C LEU A 2 25.51 -19.07 3.80
N VAL A 3 25.06 -18.90 3.22
CA VAL A 3 24.60 -17.96 2.80
C VAL A 3 23.42 -17.67 2.95
N LYS A 4 23.02 -17.04 3.08
CA LYS A 4 21.91 -16.77 3.24
C LYS A 4 21.29 -16.10 2.43
N SER A 5 20.60 -16.28 1.79
CA SER A 5 19.90 -15.57 1.11
C SER A 5 19.07 -14.87 1.74
N SER A 6 19.33 -14.03 2.15
CA SER A 6 18.61 -13.38 2.98
C SER A 6 17.64 -12.47 2.44
N VAL A 7 17.52 -12.20 1.23
CA VAL A 7 16.54 -11.29 0.73
C VAL A 7 15.22 -11.98 0.71
N THR A 8 14.31 -11.52 1.54
CA THR A 8 12.97 -12.05 1.58
C THR A 8 12.05 -11.01 0.98
N ASN A 9 11.51 -11.31 -0.19
CA ASN A 9 10.52 -10.46 -0.80
C ASN A 9 9.15 -11.07 -0.55
N MET A 10 8.20 -10.24 -0.20
CA MET A 10 6.83 -10.68 -0.06
C MET A 10 5.96 -9.77 -0.91
N ILE A 11 5.06 -10.35 -1.67
CA ILE A 11 4.16 -9.60 -2.52
C ILE A 11 2.75 -9.72 -1.95
N ILE A 12 2.10 -8.58 -1.74
CA ILE A 12 0.72 -8.53 -1.27
C ILE A 12 -0.09 -7.83 -2.35
N GLU A 13 -1.14 -8.47 -2.80
CA GLU A 13 -2.03 -7.89 -3.80
C GLU A 13 -3.32 -7.47 -3.11
N ILE A 14 -3.65 -6.19 -3.19
CA ILE A 14 -4.85 -5.64 -2.57
C ILE A 14 -5.81 -5.25 -3.69
N ASN A 15 -6.92 -5.96 -3.79
CA ASN A 15 -7.86 -5.83 -4.89
C ASN A 15 -9.06 -4.97 -4.52
N ASN A 16 -9.82 -4.59 -5.54
CA ASN A 16 -11.09 -3.89 -5.37
C ASN A 16 -10.98 -2.51 -4.72
N LEU A 17 -9.91 -1.79 -5.03
CA LEU A 17 -9.74 -0.45 -4.49
C LEU A 17 -10.82 0.49 -5.02
N SER A 18 -11.34 1.35 -4.16
CA SER A 18 -12.18 2.46 -4.59
C SER A 18 -11.27 3.51 -5.19
N LYS A 19 -11.61 4.01 -6.37
CA LYS A 19 -10.76 4.97 -7.08
C LYS A 19 -11.06 6.38 -6.58
N VAL A 20 -10.26 6.85 -5.65
CA VAL A 20 -10.43 8.17 -5.01
C VAL A 20 -9.08 8.86 -4.98
N SER A 21 -8.96 9.99 -5.70
CA SER A 21 -7.70 10.74 -5.71
C SER A 21 -7.46 11.39 -4.35
N PHE A 22 -6.21 11.74 -4.09
CA PHE A 22 -5.85 12.42 -2.84
C PHE A 22 -6.62 13.74 -2.70
N ASN A 23 -6.75 14.50 -3.78
CA ASN A 23 -7.51 15.76 -3.72
C ASN A 23 -8.96 15.55 -3.28
N VAL A 24 -9.62 14.55 -3.84
CA VAL A 24 -11.00 14.25 -3.46
C VAL A 24 -11.06 13.77 -2.02
N TYR A 25 -10.18 12.83 -1.66
CA TYR A 25 -10.10 12.31 -0.30
C TYR A 25 -9.83 13.43 0.71
N ASN A 26 -8.93 14.32 0.40
CA ASN A 26 -8.53 15.37 1.32
C ASN A 26 -9.67 16.36 1.58
N ASN A 27 -10.64 16.45 0.68
CA ASN A 27 -11.80 17.31 0.83
C ASN A 27 -13.00 16.61 1.46
N TYR A 28 -12.88 15.34 1.80
CA TYR A 28 -13.95 14.62 2.47
C TYR A 28 -14.14 15.14 3.89
N HIS A 29 -15.39 15.14 4.34
CA HIS A 29 -15.69 15.31 5.76
C HIS A 29 -15.04 14.15 6.52
N TRP A 30 -14.69 14.38 7.79
CA TRP A 30 -13.95 13.39 8.58
C TRP A 30 -14.64 12.02 8.66
N THR A 31 -15.98 11.99 8.69
CA THR A 31 -16.73 10.74 8.73
C THR A 31 -16.52 9.94 7.45
N LYS A 32 -16.47 10.64 6.30
CA LYS A 32 -16.26 9.98 5.02
C LYS A 32 -14.80 9.53 4.87
N LYS A 33 -13.85 10.31 5.40
CA LYS A 33 -12.44 9.88 5.44
C LYS A 33 -12.31 8.60 6.26
N LYS A 34 -12.95 8.55 7.42
CA LYS A 34 -12.90 7.37 8.28
C LYS A 34 -13.47 6.16 7.56
N ARG A 35 -14.58 6.34 6.86
CA ARG A 35 -15.21 5.25 6.12
C ARG A 35 -14.29 4.72 5.01
N PHE A 36 -13.61 5.63 4.31
CA PHE A 36 -12.65 5.26 3.28
C PHE A 36 -11.48 4.47 3.89
N LYS A 37 -10.93 4.97 5.00
CA LYS A 37 -9.82 4.29 5.69
C LYS A 37 -10.23 2.91 6.18
N ASP A 38 -11.40 2.79 6.80
CA ASP A 38 -11.88 1.52 7.33
C ASP A 38 -12.12 0.52 6.19
N GLY A 39 -12.65 0.99 5.06
CA GLY A 39 -12.85 0.14 3.90
C GLY A 39 -11.53 -0.36 3.33
N LEU A 40 -10.54 0.51 3.22
CA LEU A 40 -9.23 0.12 2.70
C LEU A 40 -8.52 -0.84 3.67
N ARG A 41 -8.61 -0.57 4.98
CA ARG A 41 -8.05 -1.46 5.99
C ARG A 41 -8.67 -2.86 5.90
N ALA A 42 -9.96 -2.93 5.65
CA ALA A 42 -10.64 -4.21 5.48
C ALA A 42 -10.10 -4.97 4.26
N LEU A 43 -9.84 -4.27 3.16
CA LEU A 43 -9.25 -4.88 1.96
C LEU A 43 -7.85 -5.40 2.25
N VAL A 44 -7.06 -4.68 3.03
CA VAL A 44 -5.73 -5.13 3.44
C VAL A 44 -5.86 -6.41 4.28
N SER A 45 -6.79 -6.42 5.23
CA SER A 45 -7.02 -7.60 6.08
C SER A 45 -7.47 -8.81 5.27
N ASP A 46 -8.25 -8.59 4.21
CA ASP A 46 -8.67 -9.67 3.31
C ASP A 46 -7.50 -10.19 2.48
N SER A 47 -6.51 -9.34 2.22
CA SER A 47 -5.39 -9.70 1.36
C SER A 47 -4.30 -10.48 2.10
N THR A 48 -4.14 -10.23 3.39
CA THR A 48 -3.13 -10.91 4.20
C THR A 48 -3.52 -10.90 5.67
N LYS A 49 -3.17 -11.97 6.37
CA LYS A 49 -3.33 -12.05 7.82
C LYS A 49 -2.07 -11.64 8.55
N LEU A 50 -1.01 -11.31 7.81
CA LEU A 50 0.27 -10.99 8.41
C LEU A 50 0.29 -9.53 8.87
N SER A 51 1.06 -9.28 9.92
CA SER A 51 1.41 -7.92 10.29
C SER A 51 2.91 -7.91 10.58
N PHE A 52 3.50 -6.76 10.47
CA PHE A 52 4.96 -6.62 10.53
C PHE A 52 5.33 -5.55 11.54
N LYS A 53 6.55 -5.65 12.08
CA LYS A 53 7.00 -4.60 13.00
C LYS A 53 7.50 -3.37 12.26
N GLY A 54 8.32 -3.56 11.28
CA GLY A 54 8.95 -2.47 10.53
C GLY A 54 10.28 -2.94 9.99
N GLY A 55 11.01 -2.04 9.38
CA GLY A 55 12.32 -2.36 8.82
C GLY A 55 12.24 -2.99 7.43
N TYR A 56 11.29 -2.53 6.62
CA TYR A 56 11.12 -3.03 5.26
C TYR A 56 11.20 -1.88 4.27
N THR A 57 11.61 -2.20 3.04
CA THR A 57 11.37 -1.28 1.93
C THR A 57 10.04 -1.65 1.31
N LEU A 58 9.29 -0.62 0.88
CA LEU A 58 7.98 -0.79 0.31
C LEU A 58 7.98 -0.26 -1.12
N ASP A 59 7.47 -1.09 -2.02
CA ASP A 59 7.34 -0.74 -3.42
C ASP A 59 5.86 -0.87 -3.76
N PHE A 60 5.19 0.27 -3.97
CA PHE A 60 3.76 0.30 -4.28
C PHE A 60 3.55 0.53 -5.76
N VAL A 61 2.81 -0.33 -6.40
CA VAL A 61 2.35 -0.10 -7.78
C VAL A 61 0.85 -0.23 -7.79
N PHE A 62 0.18 0.88 -8.12
CA PHE A 62 -1.27 0.92 -8.19
C PHE A 62 -1.72 0.80 -9.63
N TYR A 63 -2.71 -0.04 -9.86
CA TYR A 63 -3.31 -0.22 -11.19
C TYR A 63 -4.72 0.32 -11.14
N PHE A 64 -5.11 1.04 -12.18
CA PHE A 64 -6.45 1.60 -12.25
C PHE A 64 -7.10 1.27 -13.59
N LYS A 65 -8.37 0.89 -13.52
CA LYS A 65 -9.17 0.69 -14.70
C LYS A 65 -9.51 2.06 -15.27
N GLY A 66 -9.42 2.19 -16.57
CA GLY A 66 -9.68 3.46 -17.22
C GLY A 66 -8.53 4.44 -17.01
N ARG A 67 -8.87 5.68 -16.66
CA ARG A 67 -7.85 6.71 -16.46
C ARG A 67 -7.15 6.48 -15.13
N LYS A 68 -5.82 6.37 -15.15
CA LYS A 68 -5.08 6.17 -13.91
C LYS A 68 -4.95 7.47 -13.14
N LEU A 69 -4.83 7.37 -11.83
CA LEU A 69 -4.50 8.49 -10.98
C LEU A 69 -2.99 8.75 -11.05
N ASP A 70 -2.60 10.01 -10.85
CA ASP A 70 -1.18 10.36 -10.79
C ASP A 70 -0.57 9.89 -9.48
N ARG A 71 0.76 9.75 -9.45
CA ARG A 71 1.50 9.28 -8.27
C ARG A 71 1.13 10.04 -7.00
N VAL A 72 1.09 11.36 -7.07
CA VAL A 72 0.78 12.16 -5.89
C VAL A 72 -0.64 11.93 -5.38
N ASN A 73 -1.51 11.46 -6.24
CA ASN A 73 -2.92 11.22 -5.88
C ASN A 73 -3.17 9.84 -5.30
N VAL A 74 -2.13 9.06 -5.03
CA VAL A 74 -2.28 7.73 -4.42
C VAL A 74 -1.52 7.59 -3.10
N PHE A 75 -0.83 8.63 -2.64
CA PHE A 75 -0.06 8.56 -1.39
C PHE A 75 -0.93 8.21 -0.18
N HIS A 76 -2.18 8.67 -0.16
CA HIS A 76 -3.09 8.35 0.93
C HIS A 76 -3.37 6.83 1.01
N TYR A 77 -3.50 6.16 -0.13
CA TYR A 77 -3.62 4.70 -0.13
C TYR A 77 -2.38 4.06 0.50
N ALA A 78 -1.21 4.48 0.04
CA ALA A 78 0.05 3.89 0.48
C ALA A 78 0.22 4.06 1.99
N LYS A 79 -0.07 5.25 2.51
CA LYS A 79 0.08 5.52 3.94
C LYS A 79 -0.90 4.69 4.77
N ILE A 80 -2.15 4.59 4.34
CA ILE A 80 -3.16 3.81 5.06
C ILE A 80 -2.78 2.32 5.06
N ILE A 81 -2.30 1.82 3.91
CA ILE A 81 -1.88 0.43 3.79
C ILE A 81 -0.70 0.16 4.72
N GLU A 82 0.29 1.04 4.72
CA GLU A 82 1.46 0.89 5.59
C GLU A 82 1.05 0.88 7.05
N ASP A 83 0.22 1.84 7.46
CA ASP A 83 -0.23 1.94 8.85
C ASP A 83 -0.98 0.68 9.29
N LYS A 84 -1.68 0.02 8.38
CA LYS A 84 -2.41 -1.19 8.71
C LYS A 84 -1.49 -2.40 8.85
N LEU A 85 -0.44 -2.47 8.04
CA LEU A 85 0.45 -3.63 8.02
C LEU A 85 1.57 -3.57 9.06
N PHE A 86 1.99 -2.38 9.47
CA PHE A 86 3.18 -2.22 10.31
C PHE A 86 2.86 -1.58 11.66
N GLU A 87 3.46 -2.13 12.72
CA GLU A 87 3.35 -1.54 14.05
C GLU A 87 4.19 -0.28 14.16
N GLN A 88 5.37 -0.27 13.52
CA GLN A 88 6.26 0.87 13.55
C GLN A 88 6.76 1.12 12.14
N ASP A 89 6.25 2.15 11.51
CA ASP A 89 6.61 2.43 10.13
C ASP A 89 7.85 3.31 10.00
N LYS A 90 8.36 3.85 11.10
CA LYS A 90 9.50 4.79 11.04
C LYS A 90 10.76 4.16 10.48
N ASP A 91 10.90 2.84 10.58
CA ASP A 91 12.09 2.15 10.09
C ASP A 91 11.90 1.62 8.66
N ASN A 92 10.77 1.92 8.04
CA ASN A 92 10.52 1.53 6.67
C ASN A 92 11.00 2.61 5.70
N GLY A 93 11.24 2.21 4.47
CA GLY A 93 11.54 3.15 3.41
C GLY A 93 10.67 2.87 2.21
N TRP A 94 10.09 3.91 1.62
CA TRP A 94 9.33 3.75 0.38
C TRP A 94 10.30 3.89 -0.78
N VAL A 95 10.46 2.83 -1.57
CA VAL A 95 11.36 2.87 -2.71
C VAL A 95 10.66 3.27 -3.99
N ARG A 96 9.34 3.07 -4.06
CA ARG A 96 8.57 3.47 -5.22
C ARG A 96 7.09 3.59 -4.87
N VAL A 97 6.46 4.59 -5.43
CA VAL A 97 5.00 4.69 -5.49
C VAL A 97 4.70 5.04 -6.94
N ASP A 98 4.07 4.15 -7.66
CA ASP A 98 3.82 4.32 -9.08
C ASP A 98 2.39 3.94 -9.42
N THR A 99 1.91 4.40 -10.56
CA THR A 99 0.57 4.09 -11.03
C THR A 99 0.63 3.62 -12.48
N LYS A 100 -0.23 2.68 -12.80
CA LYS A 100 -0.32 2.13 -14.15
C LYS A 100 -1.77 1.90 -14.51
N LYS A 101 -2.05 1.88 -15.79
CA LYS A 101 -3.36 1.51 -16.29
C LYS A 101 -3.50 0.00 -16.22
N GLY A 102 -4.64 -0.49 -15.78
CA GLY A 102 -4.90 -1.92 -15.69
C GLY A 102 -6.35 -2.24 -15.94
N LYS A 103 -6.72 -3.48 -15.72
CA LYS A 103 -8.10 -3.94 -15.91
C LYS A 103 -8.94 -3.81 -14.65
N GLU A 104 -8.28 -3.63 -13.52
CA GLU A 104 -8.93 -3.56 -12.21
C GLU A 104 -8.22 -2.51 -11.37
N ASN A 105 -8.90 -2.02 -10.35
CA ASN A 105 -8.30 -1.11 -9.39
C ASN A 105 -7.66 -1.95 -8.29
N LYS A 106 -6.34 -1.97 -8.24
CA LYS A 106 -5.63 -2.78 -7.24
C LYS A 106 -4.25 -2.22 -6.95
N CYS A 107 -3.65 -2.69 -5.89
CA CYS A 107 -2.28 -2.36 -5.52
C CYS A 107 -1.46 -3.63 -5.40
N ILE A 108 -0.30 -3.64 -6.03
CA ILE A 108 0.70 -4.68 -5.80
C ILE A 108 1.77 -4.06 -4.92
N LEU A 109 1.89 -4.56 -3.70
CA LEU A 109 2.87 -4.08 -2.74
C LEU A 109 3.96 -5.13 -2.58
N THR A 110 5.20 -4.75 -2.84
CA THR A 110 6.35 -5.63 -2.63
C THR A 110 7.10 -5.15 -1.41
N LEU A 111 7.25 -6.03 -0.43
CA LEU A 111 7.96 -5.77 0.79
C LEU A 111 9.30 -6.49 0.75
N THR A 112 10.37 -5.78 1.04
CA THR A 112 11.70 -6.39 1.15
C THR A 112 12.29 -6.03 2.49
N LYS A 113 12.68 -7.02 3.26
CA LYS A 113 13.25 -6.75 4.58
C LYS A 113 14.60 -6.08 4.43
N ILE A 114 14.81 -5.02 5.20
CA ILE A 114 16.10 -4.33 5.22
C ILE A 114 17.05 -5.17 6.06
N GLU A 115 18.20 -5.47 5.48
CA GLU A 115 19.23 -6.24 6.19
C GLU A 115 20.26 -5.31 6.76
N ASN A 116 20.74 -5.61 7.93
CA ASN A 116 21.80 -4.82 8.55
C ASN A 116 23.06 -5.63 8.69
#